data_edde3ae79952431eff5c82cbb1c27938
#
_entry.id   edde3ae79952431eff5c82cbb1c27938
#
_cell.length_a   1.000
_cell.length_b   1.000
_cell.length_c   1.000
_cell.angle_alpha   90.00
_cell.angle_beta   90.00
_cell.angle_gamma   90.00
#
_symmetry.space_group_name_H-M   'P 1'
#
loop_
_entity.id
_entity.type
_entity.pdbx_description
1 polymer ?
#
loop_
_entity_poly.entity_id
_entity_poly.type
_entity_poly.pdbx_seq_one_letter_code
_entity_poly.pdbx_strand_id
1 'polypeptide(L)'
;ETLEQFGYHQYEISNFAKDGYICRHNMKYWTGDEYLSFGPCAASDFAGKRFTIAPDIEKYMDGVLNKGAILSECETVPMRERAGEYLMLRLRTVDGVEEGEYTKSFLLPFEPLEEVFQKLAKQDLCKNVSGRWRLTPKGFMLSNSIIVLLLEQQQKSKPLTQKK
;
A
#
# COMPACT_ATOMS: atom_id res chain seq x y z
N GLU A 1 24.25 -0.18 -2.13
CA GLU A 1 25.57 -0.18 -2.83
C GLU A 1 26.14 -1.58 -2.98
N THR A 2 26.38 -2.36 -1.89
CA THR A 2 26.97 -3.72 -2.02
C THR A 2 26.11 -4.66 -2.85
N LEU A 3 24.81 -4.71 -2.62
CA LEU A 3 23.89 -5.59 -3.38
C LEU A 3 23.81 -5.22 -4.87
N GLU A 4 23.85 -3.93 -5.19
CA GLU A 4 23.82 -3.45 -6.58
C GLU A 4 25.05 -3.90 -7.38
N GLN A 5 26.23 -4.01 -6.74
CA GLN A 5 27.44 -4.55 -7.38
C GLN A 5 27.30 -6.01 -7.80
N PHE A 6 26.36 -6.74 -7.19
CA PHE A 6 26.01 -8.13 -7.52
C PHE A 6 24.74 -8.25 -8.36
N GLY A 7 24.23 -7.13 -8.91
CA GLY A 7 23.04 -7.08 -9.77
C GLY A 7 21.71 -7.25 -9.03
N TYR A 8 21.69 -6.97 -7.73
CA TYR A 8 20.44 -6.93 -6.95
C TYR A 8 19.96 -5.49 -6.82
N HIS A 9 18.78 -5.21 -7.31
CA HIS A 9 18.14 -3.90 -7.26
C HIS A 9 17.04 -3.89 -6.19
N GLN A 10 16.99 -2.81 -5.41
CA GLN A 10 15.90 -2.62 -4.47
C GLN A 10 14.58 -2.47 -5.25
N TYR A 11 13.53 -3.18 -4.86
CA TYR A 11 12.20 -3.03 -5.44
C TYR A 11 11.14 -2.57 -4.42
N GLU A 12 11.41 -2.78 -3.13
CA GLU A 12 10.64 -2.22 -2.02
C GLU A 12 11.56 -2.00 -0.80
N ILE A 13 11.04 -1.46 0.29
CA ILE A 13 11.82 -0.94 1.41
C ILE A 13 12.80 -1.95 2.03
N SER A 14 12.49 -3.24 2.00
CA SER A 14 13.28 -4.30 2.67
C SER A 14 13.88 -5.33 1.73
N ASN A 15 13.43 -5.39 0.48
CA ASN A 15 13.80 -6.47 -0.43
C ASN A 15 14.47 -5.99 -1.71
N PHE A 16 15.39 -6.83 -2.18
CA PHE A 16 16.19 -6.63 -3.39
C PHE A 16 16.07 -7.89 -4.26
N ALA A 17 16.08 -7.71 -5.57
CA ALA A 17 16.03 -8.80 -6.53
C ALA A 17 16.88 -8.51 -7.75
N LYS A 18 17.32 -9.56 -8.45
CA LYS A 18 17.84 -9.43 -9.81
C LYS A 18 16.70 -9.16 -10.78
N ASP A 19 17.01 -8.64 -11.94
CA ASP A 19 16.01 -8.37 -12.98
C ASP A 19 15.20 -9.63 -13.32
N GLY A 20 13.89 -9.49 -13.33
CA GLY A 20 12.95 -10.60 -13.55
C GLY A 20 12.65 -11.49 -12.34
N TYR A 21 13.30 -11.28 -11.18
CA TYR A 21 13.15 -12.11 -9.98
C TYR A 21 12.44 -11.41 -8.81
N ILE A 22 11.75 -10.31 -9.06
CA ILE A 22 10.91 -9.64 -8.06
C ILE A 22 9.83 -10.61 -7.55
N CYS A 23 9.67 -10.70 -6.24
CA CYS A 23 8.65 -11.54 -5.63
C CYS A 23 7.24 -10.99 -5.90
N ARG A 24 6.53 -11.59 -6.88
CA ARG A 24 5.18 -11.16 -7.27
C ARG A 24 4.18 -11.27 -6.13
N HIS A 25 4.31 -12.29 -5.27
CA HIS A 25 3.43 -12.44 -4.12
C HIS A 25 3.59 -11.27 -3.14
N ASN A 26 4.84 -10.86 -2.88
CA ASN A 26 5.13 -9.72 -2.01
C ASN A 26 4.60 -8.41 -2.61
N MET A 27 4.77 -8.24 -3.92
CA MET A 27 4.28 -7.05 -4.62
C MET A 27 2.76 -6.88 -4.55
N LYS A 28 1.98 -7.96 -4.50
CA LYS A 28 0.51 -7.86 -4.33
C LYS A 28 0.11 -7.04 -3.09
N TYR A 29 0.80 -7.23 -1.98
CA TYR A 29 0.53 -6.44 -0.77
C TYR A 29 0.92 -4.98 -0.95
N TRP A 30 2.06 -4.70 -1.59
CA TRP A 30 2.52 -3.34 -1.85
C TRP A 30 1.68 -2.58 -2.88
N THR A 31 1.08 -3.29 -3.82
CA THR A 31 0.18 -2.70 -4.83
C THR A 31 -1.26 -2.57 -4.35
N GLY A 32 -1.62 -3.20 -3.24
CA GLY A 32 -2.98 -3.24 -2.73
C GLY A 32 -3.90 -4.14 -3.56
N ASP A 33 -3.32 -5.13 -4.26
CA ASP A 33 -4.10 -6.12 -5.01
C ASP A 33 -4.86 -7.05 -4.06
N GLU A 34 -6.01 -7.53 -4.52
CA GLU A 34 -6.81 -8.49 -3.77
C GLU A 34 -6.06 -9.79 -3.52
N TYR A 35 -6.24 -10.34 -2.33
CA TYR A 35 -5.68 -11.64 -1.96
C TYR A 35 -6.60 -12.43 -1.05
N LEU A 36 -6.55 -13.75 -1.19
CA LEU A 36 -7.21 -14.73 -0.32
C LEU A 36 -6.17 -15.56 0.40
N SER A 37 -6.36 -15.70 1.70
CA SER A 37 -5.55 -16.54 2.58
C SER A 37 -6.40 -17.64 3.19
N PHE A 38 -5.78 -18.76 3.55
CA PHE A 38 -6.44 -19.95 4.04
C PHE A 38 -5.83 -20.42 5.36
N GLY A 39 -6.66 -20.98 6.22
CA GLY A 39 -6.25 -21.51 7.52
C GLY A 39 -6.57 -20.59 8.70
N PRO A 40 -6.41 -21.05 9.94
CA PRO A 40 -6.59 -20.25 11.15
C PRO A 40 -5.71 -19.00 11.15
N CYS A 41 -6.20 -17.90 11.67
CA CYS A 41 -5.54 -16.57 11.68
C CYS A 41 -5.29 -15.95 10.31
N ALA A 42 -5.70 -16.57 9.20
CA ALA A 42 -5.45 -16.02 7.87
C ALA A 42 -6.27 -14.75 7.64
N ALA A 43 -5.60 -13.68 7.18
CA ALA A 43 -6.23 -12.42 6.79
C ALA A 43 -6.33 -12.33 5.27
N SER A 44 -7.45 -11.83 4.77
CA SER A 44 -7.73 -11.65 3.34
C SER A 44 -8.24 -10.24 3.08
N ASP A 45 -7.97 -9.75 1.87
CA ASP A 45 -8.56 -8.53 1.33
C ASP A 45 -9.11 -8.86 -0.06
N PHE A 46 -10.42 -9.07 -0.15
CA PHE A 46 -11.05 -9.58 -1.36
C PHE A 46 -12.48 -9.07 -1.52
N ALA A 47 -12.88 -8.79 -2.74
CA ALA A 47 -14.22 -8.30 -3.08
C ALA A 47 -14.64 -7.06 -2.27
N GLY A 48 -13.69 -6.13 -2.04
CA GLY A 48 -13.90 -4.89 -1.28
C GLY A 48 -14.02 -5.07 0.23
N LYS A 49 -13.80 -6.28 0.75
CA LYS A 49 -13.87 -6.60 2.18
C LYS A 49 -12.53 -7.10 2.69
N ARG A 50 -12.21 -6.70 3.91
CA ARG A 50 -11.12 -7.28 4.69
C ARG A 50 -11.72 -8.20 5.74
N PHE A 51 -11.19 -9.40 5.85
CA PHE A 51 -11.68 -10.38 6.82
C PHE A 51 -10.56 -11.27 7.35
N THR A 52 -10.77 -11.80 8.55
CA THR A 52 -9.83 -12.68 9.24
C THR A 52 -10.53 -13.98 9.62
N ILE A 53 -9.83 -15.10 9.44
CA ILE A 53 -10.31 -16.41 9.85
C ILE A 53 -10.03 -16.60 11.34
N ALA A 54 -10.97 -17.22 12.04
CA ALA A 54 -10.86 -17.49 13.48
C ALA A 54 -9.54 -18.23 13.80
N PRO A 55 -8.85 -17.84 14.91
CA PRO A 55 -7.57 -18.44 15.28
C PRO A 55 -7.68 -19.87 15.81
N ASP A 56 -8.88 -20.27 16.24
CA ASP A 56 -9.16 -21.59 16.81
C ASP A 56 -9.21 -22.64 15.70
N ILE A 57 -8.30 -23.62 15.75
CA ILE A 57 -8.17 -24.66 14.73
C ILE A 57 -9.38 -25.62 14.72
N GLU A 58 -9.95 -25.93 15.88
CA GLU A 58 -11.11 -26.84 15.99
C GLU A 58 -12.34 -26.15 15.38
N LYS A 59 -12.56 -24.89 15.72
CA LYS A 59 -13.62 -24.07 15.13
C LYS A 59 -13.44 -23.90 13.63
N TYR A 60 -12.21 -23.72 13.16
CA TYR A 60 -11.93 -23.64 11.73
C TYR A 60 -12.25 -24.95 11.02
N MET A 61 -11.79 -26.09 11.57
CA MET A 61 -12.05 -27.41 11.00
C MET A 61 -13.54 -27.74 10.96
N ASP A 62 -14.24 -27.50 12.07
CA ASP A 62 -15.69 -27.71 12.15
C ASP A 62 -16.43 -26.81 11.16
N GLY A 63 -16.09 -25.54 11.08
CA GLY A 63 -16.67 -24.59 10.15
C GLY A 63 -16.48 -24.99 8.69
N VAL A 64 -15.30 -25.48 8.32
CA VAL A 64 -15.01 -25.96 6.96
C VAL A 64 -15.79 -27.24 6.63
N LEU A 65 -15.80 -28.22 7.53
CA LEU A 65 -16.46 -29.50 7.32
C LEU A 65 -17.99 -29.39 7.31
N ASN A 66 -18.54 -28.57 8.19
CA ASN A 66 -19.99 -28.44 8.40
C ASN A 66 -20.58 -27.17 7.76
N LYS A 67 -19.82 -26.46 6.90
CA LYS A 67 -20.21 -25.19 6.25
C LYS A 67 -20.65 -24.12 7.26
N GLY A 68 -20.02 -24.12 8.43
CA GLY A 68 -20.26 -23.15 9.48
C GLY A 68 -19.48 -21.85 9.29
N ALA A 69 -19.64 -20.93 10.22
CA ALA A 69 -18.91 -19.67 10.22
C ALA A 69 -17.45 -19.86 10.63
N ILE A 70 -16.52 -19.46 9.76
CA ILE A 70 -15.08 -19.49 10.04
C ILE A 70 -14.47 -18.11 10.24
N LEU A 71 -15.20 -17.04 9.93
CA LEU A 71 -14.70 -15.67 10.06
C LEU A 71 -14.80 -15.18 11.51
N SER A 72 -13.75 -14.51 11.99
CA SER A 72 -13.74 -13.78 13.26
C SER A 72 -14.07 -12.31 13.09
N GLU A 73 -13.61 -11.72 11.99
CA GLU A 73 -13.78 -10.31 11.67
C GLU A 73 -14.09 -10.18 10.18
N CYS A 74 -14.92 -9.21 9.84
CA CYS A 74 -15.19 -8.84 8.45
C CYS A 74 -15.62 -7.38 8.39
N GLU A 75 -14.88 -6.57 7.65
CA GLU A 75 -15.13 -5.14 7.51
C GLU A 75 -15.09 -4.69 6.05
N THR A 76 -15.74 -3.56 5.77
CA THR A 76 -15.54 -2.81 4.54
C THR A 76 -14.67 -1.61 4.86
N VAL A 77 -13.45 -1.57 4.33
CA VAL A 77 -12.52 -0.47 4.57
C VAL A 77 -13.01 0.78 3.84
N PRO A 78 -13.23 1.91 4.54
CA PRO A 78 -13.66 3.16 3.90
C PRO A 78 -12.66 3.63 2.84
N MET A 79 -13.17 4.24 1.75
CA MET A 79 -12.34 4.69 0.63
C MET A 79 -11.21 5.64 1.05
N ARG A 80 -11.45 6.50 2.04
CA ARG A 80 -10.42 7.40 2.58
C ARG A 80 -9.29 6.66 3.29
N GLU A 81 -9.60 5.59 3.98
CA GLU A 81 -8.61 4.73 4.63
C GLU A 81 -7.83 3.96 3.56
N ARG A 82 -8.50 3.44 2.52
CA ARG A 82 -7.84 2.84 1.34
C ARG A 82 -6.87 3.80 0.67
N ALA A 83 -7.22 5.08 0.56
CA ALA A 83 -6.33 6.10 0.01
C ALA A 83 -5.09 6.31 0.89
N GLY A 84 -5.23 6.26 2.21
CA GLY A 84 -4.11 6.30 3.15
C GLY A 84 -3.23 5.06 3.05
N GLU A 85 -3.83 3.87 2.95
CA GLU A 85 -3.10 2.61 2.75
C GLU A 85 -2.32 2.63 1.43
N TYR A 86 -2.92 3.12 0.34
CA TYR A 86 -2.24 3.29 -0.94
C TYR A 86 -0.96 4.14 -0.79
N LEU A 87 -1.04 5.30 -0.14
CA LEU A 87 0.13 6.14 0.10
C LEU A 87 1.18 5.40 0.93
N MET A 88 0.76 4.74 2.00
CA MET A 88 1.63 4.01 2.91
C MET A 88 2.36 2.85 2.23
N LEU A 89 1.67 2.10 1.38
CA LEU A 89 2.22 0.93 0.70
C LEU A 89 3.07 1.33 -0.50
N ARG A 90 2.55 2.18 -1.38
CA ARG A 90 3.24 2.56 -2.62
C ARG A 90 4.53 3.33 -2.37
N LEU A 91 4.59 4.18 -1.35
CA LEU A 91 5.82 4.90 -1.00
C LEU A 91 6.93 4.00 -0.44
N ARG A 92 6.60 2.78 -0.06
CA ARG A 92 7.59 1.76 0.32
C ARG A 92 8.11 0.94 -0.86
N THR A 93 7.64 1.22 -2.07
CA THR A 93 8.14 0.62 -3.31
C THR A 93 8.93 1.63 -4.13
N VAL A 94 9.79 1.15 -5.02
CA VAL A 94 10.51 1.99 -5.99
C VAL A 94 9.58 2.58 -7.06
N ASP A 95 8.37 2.06 -7.22
CA ASP A 95 7.37 2.57 -8.16
C ASP A 95 6.73 3.86 -7.68
N GLY A 96 6.54 4.00 -6.36
CA GLY A 96 5.99 5.20 -5.76
C GLY A 96 4.53 5.47 -6.10
N VAL A 97 4.10 6.73 -5.94
CA VAL A 97 2.72 7.20 -6.04
C VAL A 97 2.51 7.98 -7.33
N GLU A 98 1.38 7.76 -8.01
CA GLU A 98 0.98 8.48 -9.22
C GLU A 98 -0.35 9.21 -9.01
N GLU A 99 -0.40 10.48 -9.41
CA GLU A 99 -1.55 11.38 -9.22
C GLU A 99 -2.83 10.83 -9.83
N GLY A 100 -2.77 10.40 -11.12
CA GLY A 100 -3.96 9.94 -11.82
C GLY A 100 -4.52 8.64 -11.24
N GLU A 101 -3.63 7.74 -10.81
CA GLU A 101 -4.00 6.50 -10.11
C GLU A 101 -4.71 6.83 -8.77
N TYR A 102 -4.12 7.72 -7.97
CA TYR A 102 -4.69 8.14 -6.69
C TYR A 102 -6.05 8.83 -6.85
N THR A 103 -6.12 9.84 -7.71
CA THR A 103 -7.32 10.66 -7.88
C THR A 103 -8.48 9.85 -8.45
N LYS A 104 -8.23 8.98 -9.43
CA LYS A 104 -9.26 8.12 -10.04
C LYS A 104 -9.77 7.05 -9.07
N SER A 105 -8.88 6.44 -8.29
CA SER A 105 -9.24 5.34 -7.39
C SER A 105 -9.98 5.81 -6.15
N PHE A 106 -9.62 6.99 -5.62
CA PHE A 106 -10.10 7.41 -4.31
C PHE A 106 -10.98 8.67 -4.33
N LEU A 107 -11.12 9.32 -5.49
CA LEU A 107 -11.89 10.57 -5.65
C LEU A 107 -11.45 11.67 -4.65
N LEU A 108 -10.15 11.71 -4.36
CA LEU A 108 -9.50 12.71 -3.52
C LEU A 108 -8.56 13.58 -4.37
N PRO A 109 -8.45 14.89 -4.05
CA PRO A 109 -7.50 15.76 -4.74
C PRO A 109 -6.06 15.37 -4.41
N PHE A 110 -5.17 15.43 -5.38
CA PHE A 110 -3.75 15.14 -5.21
C PHE A 110 -2.92 16.39 -4.88
N GLU A 111 -3.39 17.56 -5.25
CA GLU A 111 -2.66 18.83 -5.11
C GLU A 111 -2.09 19.06 -3.69
N PRO A 112 -2.84 18.79 -2.59
CA PRO A 112 -2.29 18.96 -1.25
C PRO A 112 -1.12 18.02 -0.94
N LEU A 113 -1.11 16.82 -1.55
CA LEU A 113 -0.01 15.87 -1.42
C LEU A 113 1.17 16.31 -2.27
N GLU A 114 0.92 16.83 -3.48
CA GLU A 114 1.94 17.32 -4.38
C GLU A 114 2.74 18.47 -3.75
N GLU A 115 2.09 19.40 -3.04
CA GLU A 115 2.78 20.46 -2.30
C GLU A 115 3.77 19.90 -1.26
N VAL A 116 3.42 18.80 -0.59
CA VAL A 116 4.32 18.11 0.35
C VAL A 116 5.47 17.47 -0.41
N PHE A 117 5.18 16.75 -1.49
CA PHE A 117 6.21 16.12 -2.32
C PHE A 117 7.20 17.15 -2.88
N GLN A 118 6.74 18.30 -3.35
CA GLN A 118 7.61 19.37 -3.83
C GLN A 118 8.56 19.90 -2.74
N LYS A 119 8.09 20.01 -1.48
CA LYS A 119 8.93 20.41 -0.34
C LYS A 119 9.96 19.34 -0.01
N LEU A 120 9.57 18.08 -0.05
CA LEU A 120 10.47 16.94 0.18
C LEU A 120 11.50 16.79 -0.95
N ALA A 121 11.14 17.08 -2.18
CA ALA A 121 12.05 17.05 -3.32
C ALA A 121 13.18 18.09 -3.20
N LYS A 122 12.90 19.28 -2.65
CA LYS A 122 13.93 20.30 -2.35
C LYS A 122 14.96 19.84 -1.32
N GLN A 123 14.63 18.81 -0.53
CA GLN A 123 15.50 18.20 0.48
C GLN A 123 16.14 16.90 -0.01
N ASP A 124 15.97 16.56 -1.28
CA ASP A 124 16.42 15.30 -1.88
C ASP A 124 15.84 14.05 -1.20
N LEU A 125 14.60 14.12 -0.70
CA LEU A 125 13.90 12.99 -0.08
C LEU A 125 12.99 12.25 -1.04
N CYS A 126 12.53 12.90 -2.10
CA CYS A 126 11.75 12.29 -3.17
C CYS A 126 12.05 12.95 -4.51
N LYS A 127 11.60 12.32 -5.58
CA LYS A 127 11.69 12.83 -6.95
C LYS A 127 10.46 12.43 -7.75
N ASN A 128 10.06 13.29 -8.69
CA ASN A 128 9.06 12.92 -9.69
C ASN A 128 9.77 12.32 -10.90
N VAL A 129 9.39 11.10 -11.27
CA VAL A 129 9.91 10.41 -12.44
C VAL A 129 8.72 9.95 -13.29
N SER A 130 8.54 10.57 -14.44
CA SER A 130 7.44 10.25 -15.39
C SER A 130 6.04 10.30 -14.74
N GLY A 131 5.77 11.32 -13.92
CA GLY A 131 4.48 11.50 -13.24
C GLY A 131 4.31 10.69 -11.94
N ARG A 132 5.36 9.96 -11.51
CA ARG A 132 5.35 9.20 -10.27
C ARG A 132 6.28 9.82 -9.22
N TRP A 133 5.77 10.08 -8.04
CA TRP A 133 6.54 10.50 -6.89
C TRP A 133 7.16 9.30 -6.18
N ARG A 134 8.48 9.24 -6.19
CA ARG A 134 9.28 8.13 -5.64
C ARG A 134 10.21 8.65 -4.55
N LEU A 135 10.39 7.86 -3.49
CA LEU A 135 11.41 8.18 -2.49
C LEU A 135 12.81 7.96 -3.06
N THR A 136 13.75 8.82 -2.69
CA THR A 136 15.19 8.59 -2.91
C THR A 136 15.71 7.60 -1.85
N PRO A 137 16.93 7.07 -1.98
CA PRO A 137 17.55 6.26 -0.91
C PRO A 137 17.53 6.98 0.46
N LYS A 138 17.76 8.30 0.47
CA LYS A 138 17.65 9.13 1.68
C LYS A 138 16.21 9.21 2.18
N GLY A 139 15.24 9.33 1.29
CA GLY A 139 13.81 9.32 1.62
C GLY A 139 13.35 7.99 2.17
N PHE A 140 13.84 6.86 1.68
CA PHE A 140 13.53 5.54 2.23
C PHE A 140 13.91 5.41 3.70
N MET A 141 15.04 5.98 4.11
CA MET A 141 15.46 6.00 5.52
C MET A 141 14.50 6.79 6.42
N LEU A 142 13.78 7.75 5.87
CA LEU A 142 12.81 8.61 6.56
C LEU A 142 11.36 8.29 6.17
N SER A 143 11.11 7.16 5.51
CA SER A 143 9.82 6.81 4.91
C SER A 143 8.65 6.91 5.88
N ASN A 144 8.79 6.44 7.12
CA ASN A 144 7.73 6.51 8.11
C ASN A 144 7.31 7.96 8.41
N SER A 145 8.28 8.86 8.61
CA SER A 145 8.00 10.30 8.86
C SER A 145 7.35 10.96 7.63
N ILE A 146 7.83 10.64 6.44
CA ILE A 146 7.27 11.15 5.17
C ILE A 146 5.83 10.67 5.00
N ILE A 147 5.56 9.39 5.23
CA ILE A 147 4.22 8.80 5.14
C ILE A 147 3.27 9.49 6.13
N VAL A 148 3.68 9.69 7.37
CA VAL A 148 2.86 10.40 8.38
C VAL A 148 2.49 11.80 7.90
N LEU A 149 3.43 12.58 7.39
CA LEU A 149 3.17 13.93 6.85
C LEU A 149 2.12 13.91 5.71
N LEU A 150 2.22 12.94 4.81
CA LEU A 150 1.28 12.81 3.70
C LEU A 150 -0.10 12.35 4.17
N LEU A 151 -0.17 11.42 5.13
CA LEU A 151 -1.44 10.98 5.71
C LEU A 151 -2.16 12.11 6.46
N GLU A 152 -1.44 12.92 7.22
CA GLU A 152 -2.00 14.10 7.89
C GLU A 152 -2.57 15.11 6.89
N GLN A 153 -1.90 15.29 5.76
CA GLN A 153 -2.38 16.17 4.71
C GLN A 153 -3.57 15.60 3.97
N GLN A 154 -3.56 14.29 3.68
CA GLN A 154 -4.67 13.56 3.07
C GLN A 154 -5.93 13.63 3.92
N GLN A 155 -5.82 13.54 5.25
CA GLN A 155 -6.97 13.64 6.16
C GLN A 155 -7.65 15.02 6.12
N LYS A 156 -6.92 16.09 5.84
CA LYS A 156 -7.46 17.46 5.71
C LYS A 156 -8.15 17.69 4.37
N SER A 157 -7.88 16.87 3.37
CA SER A 157 -8.43 17.03 2.01
C SER A 157 -9.92 16.69 1.98
N LYS A 158 -10.70 17.49 1.23
CA LYS A 158 -12.12 17.21 0.99
C LYS A 158 -12.27 16.34 -0.26
N PRO A 159 -13.21 15.37 -0.29
CA PRO A 159 -13.49 14.59 -1.48
C PRO A 159 -13.86 15.48 -2.68
N LEU A 160 -13.46 15.04 -3.87
CA LEU A 160 -13.89 15.68 -5.10
C LEU A 160 -15.40 15.46 -5.27
N THR A 161 -16.13 16.56 -5.46
CA THR A 161 -17.57 16.46 -5.74
C THR A 161 -17.73 15.97 -7.17
N GLN A 162 -18.36 14.82 -7.37
CA GLN A 162 -18.77 14.43 -8.71
C GLN A 162 -19.75 15.48 -9.22
N LYS A 163 -19.38 16.26 -10.24
CA LYS A 163 -20.35 17.07 -10.98
C LYS A 163 -21.31 16.08 -11.64
N LYS A 164 -22.57 16.13 -11.21
CA LYS A 164 -23.69 15.42 -11.85
C LYS A 164 -23.84 15.84 -13.30
#